data_bfd50756e2f5d01f7749e344d89ed2bb
#
_entry.id   bfd50756e2f5d01f7749e344d89ed2bb
#
_cell.length_a   1.000
_cell.length_b   1.000
_cell.length_c   1.000
_cell.angle_alpha   90.00
_cell.angle_beta   90.00
_cell.angle_gamma   90.00
#
_symmetry.space_group_name_H-M   'P 1'
#
loop_
_entity.id
_entity.type
_entity.pdbx_description
1 polymer ?
#
loop_
_entity_poly.entity_id
_entity_poly.type
_entity_poly.pdbx_seq_one_letter_code
_entity_poly.pdbx_strand_id
1 'polypeptide(L)'
;MTQATATMFELADRLLDLRERKEQLSELLKQVNAEIEEVDRQLAELMLAEEIQSFVRSGRMFYLKTETYVSAAADRKPELIQWLKDHGLGDIVQETVHPRTLSATVKEMLEEDDELPPDLAELVNVFEKTTVSLRRAGR
;
A
#
# COMPACT_ATOMS: atom_id res chain seq x y z
N MET A 1 -2.43 -37.92 -20.02
CA MET A 1 -2.44 -36.89 -18.98
C MET A 1 -2.55 -37.55 -17.61
N THR A 2 -1.66 -37.14 -16.71
CA THR A 2 -1.69 -37.67 -15.34
C THR A 2 -2.74 -36.98 -14.50
N GLN A 3 -3.10 -37.56 -13.37
CA GLN A 3 -3.98 -36.95 -12.38
C GLN A 3 -3.37 -35.60 -11.90
N ALA A 4 -2.06 -35.56 -11.66
CA ALA A 4 -1.36 -34.37 -11.23
C ALA A 4 -1.46 -33.26 -12.28
N THR A 5 -1.33 -33.60 -13.57
CA THR A 5 -1.45 -32.64 -14.68
C THR A 5 -2.85 -32.06 -14.77
N ALA A 6 -3.88 -32.91 -14.61
CA ALA A 6 -5.27 -32.47 -14.60
C ALA A 6 -5.54 -31.52 -13.44
N THR A 7 -5.02 -31.83 -12.26
CA THR A 7 -5.14 -30.96 -11.09
C THR A 7 -4.42 -29.64 -11.28
N MET A 8 -3.24 -29.66 -11.91
CA MET A 8 -2.51 -28.44 -12.25
C MET A 8 -3.33 -27.52 -13.16
N PHE A 9 -4.00 -28.08 -14.16
CA PHE A 9 -4.83 -27.30 -15.08
C PHE A 9 -6.05 -26.69 -14.37
N GLU A 10 -6.68 -27.46 -13.48
CA GLU A 10 -7.79 -26.97 -12.67
C GLU A 10 -7.36 -25.81 -11.78
N LEU A 11 -6.21 -25.94 -11.13
CA LEU A 11 -5.68 -24.88 -10.27
C LEU A 11 -5.28 -23.65 -11.09
N ALA A 12 -4.73 -23.84 -12.28
CA ALA A 12 -4.39 -22.74 -13.19
C ALA A 12 -5.64 -21.98 -13.59
N ASP A 13 -6.71 -22.70 -13.94
CA ASP A 13 -7.98 -22.06 -14.33
C ASP A 13 -8.58 -21.27 -13.16
N ARG A 14 -8.52 -21.84 -11.95
CA ARG A 14 -8.99 -21.15 -10.74
C ARG A 14 -8.17 -19.90 -10.46
N LEU A 15 -6.87 -19.96 -10.65
CA LEU A 15 -5.98 -18.82 -10.44
C LEU A 15 -6.34 -17.68 -11.40
N LEU A 16 -6.56 -18.00 -12.68
CA LEU A 16 -6.99 -17.01 -13.67
C LEU A 16 -8.32 -16.37 -13.29
N ASP A 17 -9.28 -17.18 -12.90
CA ASP A 17 -10.59 -16.72 -12.47
C ASP A 17 -10.52 -15.77 -11.27
N LEU A 18 -9.75 -16.16 -10.27
CA LEU A 18 -9.59 -15.33 -9.07
C LEU A 18 -8.86 -14.01 -9.35
N ARG A 19 -7.88 -14.03 -10.23
CA ARG A 19 -7.19 -12.80 -10.63
C ARG A 19 -8.12 -11.86 -11.37
N GLU A 20 -8.95 -12.39 -12.26
CA GLU A 20 -9.95 -11.60 -12.98
C GLU A 20 -10.98 -10.99 -12.01
N ARG A 21 -11.48 -11.79 -11.07
CA ARG A 21 -12.42 -11.30 -10.05
C ARG A 21 -11.79 -10.23 -9.18
N LYS A 22 -10.53 -10.41 -8.81
CA LYS A 22 -9.79 -9.41 -8.02
C LYS A 22 -9.70 -8.08 -8.77
N GLU A 23 -9.39 -8.14 -10.05
CA GLU A 23 -9.29 -6.94 -10.89
C GLU A 23 -10.65 -6.23 -11.00
N GLN A 24 -11.72 -6.98 -11.20
CA GLN A 24 -13.08 -6.43 -11.26
C GLN A 24 -13.48 -5.78 -9.94
N LEU A 25 -13.18 -6.44 -8.82
CA LEU A 25 -13.47 -5.90 -7.49
C LEU A 25 -12.65 -4.65 -7.19
N SER A 26 -11.38 -4.61 -7.62
CA SER A 26 -10.52 -3.45 -7.45
C SER A 26 -11.06 -2.25 -8.22
N GLU A 27 -11.52 -2.48 -9.45
CA GLU A 27 -12.09 -1.42 -10.27
C GLU A 27 -13.41 -0.93 -9.66
N LEU A 28 -14.24 -1.84 -9.19
CA LEU A 28 -15.49 -1.48 -8.53
C LEU A 28 -15.23 -0.67 -7.24
N LEU A 29 -14.24 -1.11 -6.45
CA LEU A 29 -13.85 -0.37 -5.24
C LEU A 29 -13.38 1.04 -5.57
N LYS A 30 -12.60 1.19 -6.63
CA LYS A 30 -12.13 2.49 -7.09
C LYS A 30 -13.31 3.41 -7.45
N GLN A 31 -14.30 2.87 -8.16
CA GLN A 31 -15.49 3.63 -8.53
C GLN A 31 -16.31 4.04 -7.30
N VAL A 32 -16.50 3.12 -6.37
CA VAL A 32 -17.26 3.42 -5.13
C VAL A 32 -16.53 4.47 -4.29
N ASN A 33 -15.21 4.38 -4.18
CA ASN A 33 -14.43 5.37 -3.44
C ASN A 33 -14.56 6.77 -4.07
N ALA A 34 -14.56 6.85 -5.39
CA ALA A 34 -14.75 8.12 -6.08
C ALA A 34 -16.15 8.70 -5.83
N GLU A 35 -17.17 7.85 -5.81
CA GLU A 35 -18.53 8.27 -5.48
C GLU A 35 -18.65 8.75 -4.04
N ILE A 36 -18.00 8.05 -3.12
CA ILE A 36 -17.98 8.45 -1.70
C ILE A 36 -17.36 9.85 -1.57
N GLU A 37 -16.23 10.09 -2.20
CA GLU A 37 -15.57 11.40 -2.14
C GLU A 37 -16.47 12.51 -2.68
N GLU A 38 -17.14 12.27 -3.80
CA GLU A 38 -17.99 13.27 -4.41
C GLU A 38 -19.23 13.56 -3.55
N VAL A 39 -19.88 12.53 -3.03
CA VAL A 39 -21.05 12.71 -2.17
C VAL A 39 -20.66 13.37 -0.85
N ASP A 40 -19.54 12.95 -0.27
CA ASP A 40 -19.00 13.55 0.95
C ASP A 40 -18.75 15.05 0.75
N ARG A 41 -18.13 15.43 -0.37
CA ARG A 41 -17.87 16.83 -0.71
C ARG A 41 -19.18 17.62 -0.82
N GLN A 42 -20.17 17.08 -1.52
CA GLN A 42 -21.47 17.74 -1.67
C GLN A 42 -22.17 17.92 -0.35
N LEU A 43 -22.17 16.89 0.50
CA LEU A 43 -22.81 16.95 1.80
C LEU A 43 -22.10 17.96 2.70
N ALA A 44 -20.77 17.95 2.74
CA ALA A 44 -20.01 18.89 3.55
C ALA A 44 -20.27 20.34 3.11
N GLU A 45 -20.30 20.60 1.80
CA GLU A 45 -20.58 21.92 1.27
C GLU A 45 -21.98 22.41 1.66
N LEU A 46 -22.96 21.52 1.57
CA LEU A 46 -24.33 21.87 1.93
C LEU A 46 -24.48 22.15 3.44
N MET A 47 -23.86 21.31 4.26
CA MET A 47 -23.87 21.51 5.72
C MET A 47 -23.20 22.83 6.09
N LEU A 48 -22.09 23.18 5.44
CA LEU A 48 -21.44 24.46 5.69
C LEU A 48 -22.30 25.64 5.26
N ALA A 49 -22.94 25.52 4.09
CA ALA A 49 -23.82 26.60 3.58
C ALA A 49 -25.05 26.82 4.49
N GLU A 50 -25.58 25.77 5.05
CA GLU A 50 -26.74 25.83 5.95
C GLU A 50 -26.37 26.02 7.41
N GLU A 51 -25.08 26.13 7.71
CA GLU A 51 -24.57 26.30 9.07
C GLU A 51 -24.97 25.15 10.01
N ILE A 52 -25.02 23.92 9.48
CA ILE A 52 -25.35 22.71 10.22
C ILE A 52 -24.04 21.99 10.57
N GLN A 53 -23.77 21.84 11.89
CA GLN A 53 -22.57 21.14 12.35
C GLN A 53 -22.77 19.64 12.42
N SER A 54 -24.01 19.21 12.72
CA SER A 54 -24.32 17.79 12.82
C SER A 54 -25.83 17.55 12.67
N PHE A 55 -26.15 16.34 12.28
CA PHE A 55 -27.53 15.86 12.26
C PHE A 55 -27.56 14.35 12.43
N VAL A 56 -28.70 13.82 12.83
CA VAL A 56 -28.87 12.37 12.96
C VAL A 56 -29.83 11.90 11.88
N ARG A 57 -29.45 10.84 11.20
CA ARG A 57 -30.30 10.20 10.20
C ARG A 57 -30.01 8.71 10.18
N SER A 58 -31.04 7.89 10.11
CA SER A 58 -30.90 6.43 10.06
C SER A 58 -30.04 5.85 11.18
N GLY A 59 -30.21 6.43 12.39
CA GLY A 59 -29.48 5.97 13.58
C GLY A 59 -28.03 6.36 13.64
N ARG A 60 -27.56 7.21 12.71
CA ARG A 60 -26.17 7.64 12.67
C ARG A 60 -26.07 9.15 12.77
N MET A 61 -25.05 9.61 13.47
CA MET A 61 -24.75 11.04 13.55
C MET A 61 -23.78 11.42 12.44
N PHE A 62 -24.18 12.39 11.63
CA PHE A 62 -23.33 13.01 10.61
C PHE A 62 -22.83 14.33 11.16
N TYR A 63 -21.52 14.51 11.21
CA TYR A 63 -20.93 15.72 11.77
C TYR A 63 -19.74 16.18 10.92
N LEU A 64 -19.53 17.48 10.86
CA LEU A 64 -18.39 18.05 10.17
C LEU A 64 -17.13 17.84 11.00
N LYS A 65 -16.10 17.34 10.34
CA LYS A 65 -14.78 17.11 10.93
C LYS A 65 -13.72 17.68 10.00
N THR A 66 -12.83 18.47 10.57
CA THR A 66 -11.71 19.00 9.79
C THR A 66 -10.41 18.36 10.27
N GLU A 67 -9.71 17.71 9.37
CA GLU A 67 -8.40 17.13 9.65
C GLU A 67 -7.34 17.94 8.92
N THR A 68 -6.21 18.14 9.58
CA THR A 68 -5.09 18.90 8.99
C THR A 68 -4.02 17.90 8.53
N TYR A 69 -3.71 17.97 7.25
CA TYR A 69 -2.68 17.12 6.64
C TYR A 69 -1.49 18.00 6.27
N VAL A 70 -0.31 17.58 6.70
CA VAL A 70 0.91 18.33 6.44
C VAL A 70 1.95 17.38 5.85
N SER A 71 2.60 17.80 4.80
CA SER A 71 3.69 17.06 4.20
C SER A 71 4.85 17.98 3.93
N ALA A 72 6.03 17.41 3.71
CA ALA A 72 7.19 18.21 3.35
C ALA A 72 6.94 18.90 2.00
N ALA A 73 7.33 20.15 1.90
CA ALA A 73 7.30 20.86 0.62
C ALA A 73 8.20 20.15 -0.38
N ALA A 74 7.83 20.19 -1.65
CA ALA A 74 8.58 19.51 -2.70
C ALA A 74 10.06 19.89 -2.65
N ASP A 75 10.92 18.89 -2.69
CA ASP A 75 12.38 19.03 -2.69
C ASP A 75 12.99 19.68 -1.44
N ARG A 76 12.19 19.85 -0.37
CA ARG A 76 12.67 20.50 0.85
C ARG A 76 12.64 19.61 2.07
N LYS A 77 12.53 18.32 1.88
CA LYS A 77 12.52 17.35 2.98
C LYS A 77 13.80 17.41 3.85
N PRO A 78 15.00 17.51 3.27
CA PRO A 78 16.20 17.62 4.10
C PRO A 78 16.20 18.85 5.02
N GLU A 79 15.71 19.98 4.52
CA GLU A 79 15.60 21.20 5.32
C GLU A 79 14.59 21.07 6.44
N LEU A 80 13.46 20.40 6.17
CA LEU A 80 12.45 20.12 7.18
C LEU A 80 13.00 19.22 8.28
N ILE A 81 13.72 18.16 7.91
CA ILE A 81 14.35 17.26 8.87
C ILE A 81 15.32 18.02 9.79
N GLN A 82 16.15 18.88 9.21
CA GLN A 82 17.10 19.67 9.98
C GLN A 82 16.39 20.64 10.92
N TRP A 83 15.35 21.31 10.43
CA TRP A 83 14.54 22.22 11.25
C TRP A 83 13.95 21.51 12.46
N LEU A 84 13.38 20.31 12.25
CA LEU A 84 12.78 19.51 13.32
C LEU A 84 13.82 19.14 14.36
N LYS A 85 15.01 18.72 13.94
CA LYS A 85 16.10 18.37 14.85
C LYS A 85 16.56 19.58 15.67
N ASP A 86 16.66 20.74 15.03
CA ASP A 86 17.13 21.96 15.69
C ASP A 86 16.12 22.53 16.68
N HIS A 87 14.85 22.14 16.57
CA HIS A 87 13.77 22.68 17.42
C HIS A 87 13.22 21.67 18.42
N GLY A 88 14.01 20.64 18.74
CA GLY A 88 13.62 19.66 19.74
C GLY A 88 12.57 18.65 19.29
N LEU A 89 12.31 18.56 17.99
CA LEU A 89 11.33 17.64 17.41
C LEU A 89 11.97 16.49 16.66
N GLY A 90 13.24 16.20 16.96
CA GLY A 90 13.94 15.10 16.29
C GLY A 90 13.30 13.74 16.47
N ASP A 91 12.49 13.56 17.52
CA ASP A 91 11.80 12.28 17.78
C ASP A 91 10.84 11.86 16.68
N ILE A 92 10.31 12.83 15.92
CA ILE A 92 9.40 12.52 14.81
C ILE A 92 10.14 12.22 13.50
N VAL A 93 11.47 12.35 13.51
CA VAL A 93 12.31 11.98 12.36
C VAL A 93 12.73 10.53 12.53
N GLN A 94 12.44 9.71 11.56
CA GLN A 94 12.78 8.29 11.60
C GLN A 94 13.75 7.93 10.49
N GLU A 95 14.79 7.20 10.87
CA GLU A 95 15.67 6.56 9.90
C GLU A 95 15.05 5.23 9.57
N THR A 96 14.95 4.93 8.29
CA THR A 96 14.32 3.69 7.85
C THR A 96 15.07 3.09 6.69
N VAL A 97 14.79 1.83 6.42
CA VAL A 97 15.39 1.09 5.32
C VAL A 97 14.29 0.86 4.29
N HIS A 98 14.59 1.10 3.03
CA HIS A 98 13.65 0.84 1.94
C HIS A 98 13.56 -0.67 1.72
N PRO A 99 12.41 -1.32 1.98
CA PRO A 99 12.31 -2.79 1.95
C PRO A 99 12.66 -3.41 0.60
N ARG A 100 12.23 -2.81 -0.49
CA ARG A 100 12.51 -3.32 -1.83
C ARG A 100 13.98 -3.29 -2.17
N THR A 101 14.63 -2.17 -1.85
CA THR A 101 16.06 -1.99 -2.12
C THR A 101 16.86 -2.94 -1.24
N LEU A 102 16.46 -3.10 0.02
CA LEU A 102 17.11 -4.06 0.91
C LEU A 102 17.02 -5.48 0.36
N SER A 103 15.82 -5.90 -0.07
CA SER A 103 15.61 -7.22 -0.64
C SER A 103 16.48 -7.45 -1.88
N ALA A 104 16.53 -6.46 -2.77
CA ALA A 104 17.36 -6.55 -3.99
C ALA A 104 18.83 -6.64 -3.65
N THR A 105 19.29 -5.85 -2.68
CA THR A 105 20.70 -5.85 -2.26
C THR A 105 21.09 -7.18 -1.63
N VAL A 106 20.27 -7.72 -0.75
CA VAL A 106 20.53 -9.02 -0.11
C VAL A 106 20.52 -10.14 -1.13
N LYS A 107 19.57 -10.12 -2.06
CA LYS A 107 19.50 -11.10 -3.14
C LYS A 107 20.77 -11.10 -3.97
N GLU A 108 21.26 -9.90 -4.31
CA GLU A 108 22.51 -9.75 -5.07
C GLU A 108 23.71 -10.31 -4.31
N MET A 109 23.80 -10.03 -3.00
CA MET A 109 24.85 -10.58 -2.15
C MET A 109 24.84 -12.11 -2.13
N LEU A 110 23.64 -12.70 -2.03
CA LEU A 110 23.51 -14.17 -2.04
C LEU A 110 23.86 -14.77 -3.38
N GLU A 111 23.60 -14.08 -4.46
CA GLU A 111 23.96 -14.54 -5.80
C GLU A 111 25.48 -14.52 -6.03
N GLU A 112 26.18 -13.56 -5.44
CA GLU A 112 27.63 -13.43 -5.58
C GLU A 112 28.41 -14.39 -4.69
N ASP A 113 28.06 -14.50 -3.42
CA ASP A 113 28.84 -15.20 -2.41
C ASP A 113 28.15 -16.41 -1.77
N ASP A 114 26.92 -16.71 -2.16
CA ASP A 114 26.07 -17.76 -1.60
C ASP A 114 25.72 -17.58 -0.13
N GLU A 115 26.44 -16.75 0.60
CA GLU A 115 26.21 -16.50 2.03
C GLU A 115 26.26 -15.01 2.32
N LEU A 116 25.51 -14.58 3.33
CA LEU A 116 25.58 -13.21 3.81
C LEU A 116 26.74 -13.06 4.81
N PRO A 117 27.31 -11.86 4.91
CA PRO A 117 28.24 -11.59 6.01
C PRO A 117 27.57 -11.97 7.33
N PRO A 118 28.30 -12.64 8.27
CA PRO A 118 27.67 -13.11 9.53
C PRO A 118 27.01 -12.02 10.35
N ASP A 119 27.56 -10.83 10.37
CA ASP A 119 26.99 -9.71 11.08
C ASP A 119 25.69 -9.24 10.46
N LEU A 120 25.59 -9.21 9.14
CA LEU A 120 24.35 -8.86 8.45
C LEU A 120 23.30 -9.96 8.62
N ALA A 121 23.72 -11.23 8.55
CA ALA A 121 22.80 -12.36 8.69
C ALA A 121 22.02 -12.32 10.01
N GLU A 122 22.62 -11.81 11.06
CA GLU A 122 21.95 -11.67 12.36
C GLU A 122 20.91 -10.56 12.39
N LEU A 123 21.01 -9.59 11.47
CA LEU A 123 20.18 -8.40 11.46
C LEU A 123 19.00 -8.46 10.51
N VAL A 124 18.94 -9.48 9.66
CA VAL A 124 17.87 -9.60 8.67
C VAL A 124 17.21 -10.98 8.76
N ASN A 125 15.96 -11.03 8.34
CA ASN A 125 15.27 -12.30 8.13
C ASN A 125 15.13 -12.50 6.63
N VAL A 126 15.63 -13.61 6.13
CA VAL A 126 15.56 -13.93 4.70
C VAL A 126 14.64 -15.13 4.52
N PHE A 127 13.63 -14.98 3.71
CA PHE A 127 12.81 -16.11 3.30
C PHE A 127 12.52 -15.98 1.81
N GLU A 128 12.36 -17.12 1.18
CA GLU A 128 12.04 -17.17 -0.23
C GLU A 128 10.61 -17.67 -0.41
N LYS A 129 9.87 -17.00 -1.26
CA LYS A 129 8.50 -17.38 -1.58
C LYS A 129 8.43 -17.68 -3.07
N THR A 130 8.00 -18.88 -3.39
CA THR A 130 7.81 -19.28 -4.79
C THR A 130 6.33 -19.16 -5.14
N THR A 131 6.05 -18.37 -6.15
CA THR A 131 4.67 -18.14 -6.61
C THR A 131 4.61 -18.36 -8.12
N VAL A 132 3.40 -18.48 -8.61
CA VAL A 132 3.15 -18.60 -10.04
C VAL A 132 2.88 -17.22 -10.61
N SER A 133 3.67 -16.85 -11.61
CA SER A 133 3.46 -15.61 -12.36
C SER A 133 2.85 -15.93 -13.70
N LEU A 134 2.08 -15.00 -14.22
CA LEU A 134 1.41 -15.12 -15.51
C LEU A 134 1.96 -14.10 -16.48
N ARG A 135 2.17 -14.53 -17.69
CA ARG A 135 2.50 -13.63 -18.79
C ARG A 135 1.85 -14.15 -20.05
N ARG A 136 1.72 -13.28 -21.04
CA ARG A 136 1.18 -13.68 -22.32
C ARG A 136 2.08 -14.74 -22.95
N ALA A 137 1.49 -15.82 -23.48
CA ALA A 137 2.25 -16.84 -24.15
C ALA A 137 2.93 -16.24 -25.39
N GLY A 138 4.23 -16.46 -25.51
CA GLY A 138 5.00 -16.02 -26.66
C GLY A 138 4.73 -16.92 -27.87
N ARG A 139 5.12 -16.45 -29.01
CA ARG A 139 5.07 -17.25 -30.21
C ARG A 139 6.28 -18.16 -30.31
#